data_deb8d821ed36ee4c74c66810f83fc94d
#
_entry.id   deb8d821ed36ee4c74c66810f83fc94d
#
_cell.length_a   1.000
_cell.length_b   1.000
_cell.length_c   1.000
_cell.angle_alpha   90.00
_cell.angle_beta   90.00
_cell.angle_gamma   90.00
#
_symmetry.space_group_name_H-M   'P 1'
#
loop_
_entity.id
_entity.type
_entity.pdbx_description
1 polymer ?
#
loop_
_entity_poly.entity_id
_entity_poly.type
_entity_poly.pdbx_seq_one_letter_code
_entity_poly.pdbx_strand_id
1 'polypeptide(L)'
;MSQQDDKPPRKPAGIRLADHRTALVKLERRLFLRSSLRTTLRASLSVGALSMLAGCDLQDNDQVDKVLWAMSRWNDRVQAALFRGDKLAPTYAASQITNPFPFNAFYDEVNAPDIDVADWRLEVSGMVSDKQPWTIERLRTLPQAAQITRHICIEGWSAIGQWSGIPLRTFLQAIGADITAKYVGFKCADRYYSSLDMPTALHPQTILALDFGNEALPTSYGFPLKVRVPTKLGFKNPKHVVALYVTNQNPGGYWEDQGYNWFSGV
;
A
#
# COMPACT_ATOMS: atom_id res chain seq x y z
N MET A 1 13.74 24.68 -92.63
CA MET A 1 12.56 24.70 -91.70
C MET A 1 12.96 23.89 -90.51
N SER A 2 13.46 24.55 -89.44
CA SER A 2 13.99 23.94 -88.23
C SER A 2 12.96 24.20 -87.11
N GLN A 3 12.41 23.15 -86.56
CA GLN A 3 11.53 23.23 -85.38
C GLN A 3 12.42 23.36 -84.12
N GLN A 4 12.30 24.46 -83.39
CA GLN A 4 12.83 24.67 -82.10
C GLN A 4 11.88 24.07 -81.07
N ASP A 5 12.40 23.07 -80.33
CA ASP A 5 11.76 22.50 -79.14
C ASP A 5 11.87 23.49 -77.95
N ASP A 6 10.74 24.07 -77.57
CA ASP A 6 10.63 24.96 -76.44
C ASP A 6 10.30 24.13 -75.20
N LYS A 7 11.32 23.88 -74.36
CA LYS A 7 11.23 23.11 -73.12
C LYS A 7 11.06 24.07 -71.95
N PRO A 8 9.95 24.01 -71.18
CA PRO A 8 9.73 24.93 -70.05
C PRO A 8 10.74 24.71 -68.91
N PRO A 9 11.08 25.77 -68.15
CA PRO A 9 12.08 25.69 -67.06
C PRO A 9 11.57 24.85 -65.89
N ARG A 10 12.42 23.95 -65.37
CA ARG A 10 12.18 23.15 -64.16
C ARG A 10 12.07 24.06 -62.94
N LYS A 11 10.93 24.00 -62.23
CA LYS A 11 10.76 24.64 -60.94
C LYS A 11 11.73 24.02 -59.91
N PRO A 12 12.39 24.84 -59.08
CA PRO A 12 13.27 24.30 -58.02
C PRO A 12 12.42 23.47 -57.03
N ALA A 13 12.96 22.30 -56.68
CA ALA A 13 12.34 21.38 -55.69
C ALA A 13 12.30 22.06 -54.31
N GLY A 14 11.10 22.52 -53.95
CA GLY A 14 10.84 23.02 -52.59
C GLY A 14 11.07 21.92 -51.57
N ILE A 15 12.04 22.10 -50.68
CA ILE A 15 12.29 21.23 -49.55
C ILE A 15 11.02 21.29 -48.66
N ARG A 16 10.31 20.18 -48.59
CA ARG A 16 9.08 20.09 -47.77
C ARG A 16 9.46 20.11 -46.30
N LEU A 17 8.95 21.09 -45.55
CA LEU A 17 9.12 21.19 -44.07
C LEU A 17 8.71 19.91 -43.33
N ALA A 18 7.90 19.03 -43.93
CA ALA A 18 7.52 17.73 -43.42
C ALA A 18 8.72 16.76 -43.31
N ASP A 19 9.70 16.82 -44.19
CA ASP A 19 10.85 15.92 -44.18
C ASP A 19 11.82 16.25 -43.04
N HIS A 20 11.95 17.52 -42.66
CA HIS A 20 12.79 17.94 -41.55
C HIS A 20 12.24 17.47 -40.21
N ARG A 21 10.91 17.52 -39.99
CA ARG A 21 10.29 17.00 -38.76
C ARG A 21 10.47 15.50 -38.62
N THR A 22 10.29 14.75 -39.70
CA THR A 22 10.48 13.30 -39.70
C THR A 22 11.94 12.91 -39.47
N ALA A 23 12.89 13.69 -39.98
CA ALA A 23 14.33 13.47 -39.74
C ALA A 23 14.70 13.76 -38.28
N LEU A 24 14.19 14.85 -37.69
CA LEU A 24 14.43 15.21 -36.29
C LEU A 24 13.87 14.15 -35.32
N VAL A 25 12.63 13.70 -35.54
CA VAL A 25 12.02 12.63 -34.70
C VAL A 25 12.81 11.32 -34.81
N LYS A 26 13.33 10.98 -35.99
CA LYS A 26 14.20 9.79 -36.16
C LYS A 26 15.55 9.96 -35.46
N LEU A 27 16.10 11.17 -35.40
CA LEU A 27 17.37 11.46 -34.70
C LEU A 27 17.21 11.39 -33.20
N GLU A 28 16.16 11.98 -32.64
CA GLU A 28 15.83 11.93 -31.23
C GLU A 28 15.56 10.49 -30.75
N ARG A 29 14.84 9.71 -31.54
CA ARG A 29 14.59 8.29 -31.27
C ARG A 29 15.87 7.45 -31.26
N ARG A 30 16.82 7.74 -32.19
CA ARG A 30 18.12 7.07 -32.23
C ARG A 30 19.03 7.47 -31.08
N LEU A 31 19.01 8.73 -30.66
CA LEU A 31 19.75 9.21 -29.50
C LEU A 31 19.20 8.62 -28.20
N PHE A 32 17.89 8.58 -28.07
CA PHE A 32 17.21 7.95 -26.93
C PHE A 32 17.55 6.46 -26.84
N LEU A 33 17.44 5.71 -27.93
CA LEU A 33 17.77 4.29 -27.97
C LEU A 33 19.25 4.02 -27.67
N ARG A 34 20.18 4.88 -28.14
CA ARG A 34 21.61 4.75 -27.83
C ARG A 34 21.95 5.08 -26.39
N SER A 35 21.29 6.08 -25.79
CA SER A 35 21.48 6.41 -24.37
C SER A 35 20.88 5.32 -23.48
N SER A 36 19.67 4.85 -23.78
CA SER A 36 19.01 3.74 -23.06
C SER A 36 19.83 2.46 -23.13
N LEU A 37 20.35 2.10 -24.33
CA LEU A 37 21.20 0.92 -24.52
C LEU A 37 22.51 1.01 -23.72
N ARG A 38 23.15 2.18 -23.64
CA ARG A 38 24.36 2.38 -22.84
C ARG A 38 24.08 2.32 -21.34
N THR A 39 22.95 2.83 -20.88
CA THR A 39 22.54 2.78 -19.48
C THR A 39 22.14 1.34 -19.11
N THR A 40 21.41 0.64 -19.97
CA THR A 40 21.02 -0.76 -19.77
C THR A 40 22.25 -1.69 -19.80
N LEU A 41 23.24 -1.43 -20.69
CA LEU A 41 24.47 -2.22 -20.75
C LEU A 41 25.34 -2.02 -19.49
N ARG A 42 25.40 -0.81 -18.94
CA ARG A 42 26.10 -0.55 -17.67
C ARG A 42 25.36 -1.15 -16.48
N ALA A 43 24.02 -1.10 -16.45
CA ALA A 43 23.20 -1.75 -15.44
C ALA A 43 23.27 -3.27 -15.56
N SER A 44 23.26 -3.84 -16.77
CA SER A 44 23.37 -5.30 -16.97
C SER A 44 24.75 -5.85 -16.66
N LEU A 45 25.83 -5.08 -16.85
CA LEU A 45 27.17 -5.46 -16.40
C LEU A 45 27.27 -5.47 -14.86
N SER A 46 26.60 -4.54 -14.18
CA SER A 46 26.55 -4.55 -12.71
C SER A 46 25.65 -5.67 -12.16
N VAL A 47 24.51 -5.95 -12.81
CA VAL A 47 23.63 -7.08 -12.48
C VAL A 47 24.28 -8.42 -12.86
N GLY A 48 25.00 -8.49 -14.00
CA GLY A 48 25.73 -9.69 -14.41
C GLY A 48 26.92 -9.99 -13.49
N ALA A 49 27.62 -8.97 -12.97
CA ALA A 49 28.66 -9.14 -11.96
C ALA A 49 28.06 -9.62 -10.61
N LEU A 50 26.88 -9.14 -10.23
CA LEU A 50 26.12 -9.67 -9.07
C LEU A 50 25.63 -11.11 -9.31
N SER A 51 25.18 -11.45 -10.54
CA SER A 51 24.72 -12.81 -10.85
C SER A 51 25.87 -13.82 -10.94
N MET A 52 27.09 -13.40 -11.25
CA MET A 52 28.26 -14.27 -11.18
C MET A 52 28.73 -14.56 -9.74
N LEU A 53 28.36 -13.71 -8.80
CA LEU A 53 28.51 -13.96 -7.36
C LEU A 53 27.37 -14.85 -6.80
N ALA A 54 26.30 -15.07 -7.59
CA ALA A 54 25.10 -15.82 -7.26
C ALA A 54 25.14 -17.28 -7.71
N GLY A 55 26.32 -17.91 -7.69
CA GLY A 55 26.43 -19.37 -7.85
C GLY A 55 25.92 -20.07 -6.60
N CYS A 56 24.86 -20.81 -6.76
CA CYS A 56 24.31 -21.95 -5.98
C CYS A 56 24.36 -22.03 -4.43
N ASP A 57 24.95 -21.07 -3.72
CA ASP A 57 25.08 -21.10 -2.24
C ASP A 57 24.46 -19.84 -1.58
N LEU A 58 23.48 -19.21 -2.22
CA LEU A 58 22.88 -17.97 -1.74
C LEU A 58 21.84 -18.14 -0.64
N GLN A 59 21.47 -19.37 -0.31
CA GLN A 59 20.40 -19.66 0.64
C GLN A 59 20.77 -19.40 2.11
N ASP A 60 22.08 -19.30 2.42
CA ASP A 60 22.61 -19.07 3.78
C ASP A 60 23.64 -17.93 3.87
N ASN A 61 23.53 -16.91 3.00
CA ASN A 61 24.52 -15.84 3.00
C ASN A 61 24.01 -14.58 3.70
N ASP A 62 24.37 -14.38 4.97
CA ASP A 62 24.10 -13.18 5.78
C ASP A 62 24.32 -11.84 5.06
N GLN A 63 25.21 -11.81 4.05
CA GLN A 63 25.49 -10.59 3.29
C GLN A 63 24.38 -10.30 2.28
N VAL A 64 23.82 -11.34 1.65
CA VAL A 64 22.70 -11.20 0.70
C VAL A 64 21.47 -10.74 1.43
N ASP A 65 21.17 -11.33 2.58
CA ASP A 65 20.03 -10.93 3.42
C ASP A 65 20.15 -9.48 3.87
N LYS A 66 21.34 -9.03 4.28
CA LYS A 66 21.58 -7.62 4.63
C LYS A 66 21.32 -6.67 3.47
N VAL A 67 21.70 -7.05 2.24
CA VAL A 67 21.46 -6.25 1.03
C VAL A 67 19.96 -6.22 0.72
N LEU A 68 19.27 -7.37 0.74
CA LEU A 68 17.83 -7.46 0.49
C LEU A 68 17.04 -6.64 1.52
N TRP A 69 17.38 -6.74 2.80
CA TRP A 69 16.79 -5.93 3.87
C TRP A 69 17.08 -4.43 3.69
N ALA A 70 18.27 -4.06 3.24
CA ALA A 70 18.59 -2.66 2.96
C ALA A 70 17.77 -2.12 1.78
N MET A 71 17.58 -2.92 0.73
CA MET A 71 16.73 -2.59 -0.42
C MET A 71 15.26 -2.46 -0.03
N SER A 72 14.74 -3.39 0.78
CA SER A 72 13.37 -3.33 1.30
C SER A 72 13.14 -2.04 2.10
N ARG A 73 14.02 -1.70 3.04
CA ARG A 73 13.94 -0.45 3.81
C ARG A 73 14.09 0.81 2.96
N TRP A 74 14.87 0.76 1.89
CA TRP A 74 14.94 1.87 0.95
C TRP A 74 13.62 2.03 0.19
N ASN A 75 13.04 0.95 -0.28
CA ASN A 75 11.74 0.94 -0.95
C ASN A 75 10.63 1.49 -0.04
N ASP A 76 10.61 1.10 1.24
CA ASP A 76 9.68 1.67 2.25
C ASP A 76 9.80 3.19 2.34
N ARG A 77 11.03 3.73 2.38
CA ARG A 77 11.26 5.17 2.44
C ARG A 77 10.78 5.89 1.18
N VAL A 78 11.01 5.30 0.00
CA VAL A 78 10.53 5.86 -1.27
C VAL A 78 9.00 5.87 -1.29
N GLN A 79 8.36 4.76 -0.93
CA GLN A 79 6.89 4.71 -0.86
C GLN A 79 6.33 5.70 0.16
N ALA A 80 6.94 5.81 1.34
CA ALA A 80 6.53 6.78 2.36
C ALA A 80 6.70 8.24 1.88
N ALA A 81 7.76 8.54 1.14
CA ALA A 81 7.99 9.87 0.57
C ALA A 81 7.01 10.23 -0.56
N LEU A 82 6.53 9.23 -1.29
CA LEU A 82 5.52 9.38 -2.34
C LEU A 82 4.08 9.38 -1.78
N PHE A 83 3.90 8.91 -0.56
CA PHE A 83 2.59 8.86 0.08
C PHE A 83 2.08 10.27 0.40
N ARG A 84 0.87 10.52 -0.03
CA ARG A 84 0.15 11.77 0.24
C ARG A 84 -0.99 11.49 1.19
N GLY A 85 -0.85 11.93 2.43
CA GLY A 85 -1.86 11.72 3.48
C GLY A 85 -3.20 12.42 3.23
N ASP A 86 -3.28 13.29 2.22
CA ASP A 86 -4.47 14.00 1.76
C ASP A 86 -5.18 13.29 0.58
N LYS A 87 -4.51 12.34 -0.09
CA LYS A 87 -5.06 11.64 -1.25
C LYS A 87 -5.93 10.47 -0.82
N LEU A 88 -7.24 10.59 -1.05
CA LEU A 88 -8.19 9.54 -0.74
C LEU A 88 -8.07 8.36 -1.72
N ALA A 89 -8.21 7.13 -1.18
CA ALA A 89 -8.47 5.97 -1.99
C ALA A 89 -9.86 6.09 -2.66
N PRO A 90 -10.03 5.55 -3.87
CA PRO A 90 -11.31 5.58 -4.57
C PRO A 90 -12.45 4.99 -3.72
N THR A 91 -13.62 5.64 -3.77
CA THR A 91 -14.87 5.13 -3.22
C THR A 91 -15.77 4.61 -4.33
N TYR A 92 -16.69 3.72 -3.99
CA TYR A 92 -17.51 2.98 -4.93
C TYR A 92 -18.98 3.10 -4.58
N ALA A 93 -19.86 2.87 -5.56
CA ALA A 93 -21.30 2.79 -5.33
C ALA A 93 -21.67 1.47 -4.63
N ALA A 94 -22.78 1.45 -3.90
CA ALA A 94 -23.27 0.25 -3.22
C ALA A 94 -23.50 -0.94 -4.18
N SER A 95 -23.90 -0.67 -5.43
CA SER A 95 -24.08 -1.69 -6.47
C SER A 95 -22.79 -2.39 -6.92
N GLN A 96 -21.62 -1.87 -6.54
CA GLN A 96 -20.32 -2.41 -6.88
C GLN A 96 -19.72 -3.27 -5.74
N ILE A 97 -20.43 -3.40 -4.61
CA ILE A 97 -19.97 -4.23 -3.49
C ILE A 97 -19.88 -5.68 -3.95
N THR A 98 -18.74 -6.29 -3.66
CA THR A 98 -18.47 -7.70 -3.97
C THR A 98 -19.24 -8.60 -3.01
N ASN A 99 -20.05 -9.50 -3.55
CA ASN A 99 -20.82 -10.48 -2.76
C ASN A 99 -20.74 -11.88 -3.40
N PRO A 100 -20.26 -12.89 -2.68
CA PRO A 100 -19.70 -12.82 -1.32
C PRO A 100 -18.36 -12.06 -1.29
N PHE A 101 -18.09 -11.39 -0.17
CA PHE A 101 -16.78 -10.79 0.07
C PHE A 101 -15.79 -11.89 0.44
N PRO A 102 -14.61 -12.00 -0.23
CA PRO A 102 -13.70 -13.10 0.01
C PRO A 102 -13.06 -13.05 1.39
N PHE A 103 -12.94 -14.23 2.01
CA PHE A 103 -12.18 -14.41 3.24
C PHE A 103 -10.68 -14.27 2.96
N ASN A 104 -9.95 -13.69 3.89
CA ASN A 104 -8.48 -13.66 3.88
C ASN A 104 -7.94 -13.72 5.30
N ALA A 105 -7.08 -14.68 5.57
CA ALA A 105 -6.33 -14.82 6.81
C ALA A 105 -5.12 -15.75 6.54
N PHE A 106 -4.26 -15.92 7.53
CA PHE A 106 -3.18 -16.92 7.50
C PHE A 106 -3.62 -18.27 8.11
N TYR A 107 -4.93 -18.45 8.28
CA TYR A 107 -5.60 -19.66 8.75
C TYR A 107 -6.93 -19.84 8.02
N ASP A 108 -7.49 -21.04 8.07
CA ASP A 108 -8.79 -21.36 7.49
C ASP A 108 -9.92 -20.66 8.25
N GLU A 109 -11.00 -20.28 7.57
CA GLU A 109 -12.11 -19.51 8.12
C GLU A 109 -12.73 -20.14 9.38
N VAL A 110 -12.78 -21.48 9.43
CA VAL A 110 -13.29 -22.23 10.59
C VAL A 110 -12.46 -22.05 11.86
N ASN A 111 -11.21 -21.58 11.73
CA ASN A 111 -10.30 -21.32 12.83
C ASN A 111 -10.27 -19.85 13.25
N ALA A 112 -11.18 -19.01 12.72
CA ALA A 112 -11.30 -17.62 13.15
C ALA A 112 -11.59 -17.53 14.64
N PRO A 113 -10.95 -16.59 15.39
CA PRO A 113 -11.15 -16.47 16.82
C PRO A 113 -12.63 -16.25 17.19
N ASP A 114 -13.15 -17.06 18.08
CA ASP A 114 -14.44 -16.82 18.72
C ASP A 114 -14.21 -15.92 19.95
N ILE A 115 -14.71 -14.70 19.89
CA ILE A 115 -14.45 -13.66 20.90
C ILE A 115 -15.76 -13.25 21.57
N ASP A 116 -15.85 -13.46 22.86
CA ASP A 116 -16.95 -12.92 23.67
C ASP A 116 -16.75 -11.40 23.88
N VAL A 117 -17.68 -10.61 23.37
CA VAL A 117 -17.67 -9.14 23.51
C VAL A 117 -17.77 -8.70 24.96
N ALA A 118 -18.42 -9.48 25.83
CA ALA A 118 -18.55 -9.14 27.24
C ALA A 118 -17.19 -9.03 27.93
N ASP A 119 -16.25 -9.89 27.53
CA ASP A 119 -14.89 -9.96 28.08
C ASP A 119 -13.88 -9.17 27.25
N TRP A 120 -14.21 -8.85 25.98
CA TRP A 120 -13.29 -8.16 25.09
C TRP A 120 -13.03 -6.71 25.50
N ARG A 121 -11.78 -6.32 25.46
CA ARG A 121 -11.34 -4.93 25.66
C ARG A 121 -10.25 -4.59 24.63
N LEU A 122 -10.26 -3.34 24.14
CA LEU A 122 -9.13 -2.79 23.42
C LEU A 122 -8.15 -2.18 24.42
N GLU A 123 -7.04 -2.86 24.65
CA GLU A 123 -5.94 -2.35 25.46
C GLU A 123 -5.22 -1.20 24.74
N VAL A 124 -4.95 -0.13 25.50
CA VAL A 124 -4.28 1.06 24.98
C VAL A 124 -2.98 1.33 25.75
N SER A 125 -1.88 1.55 25.02
CA SER A 125 -0.58 1.75 25.67
C SER A 125 0.38 2.62 24.85
N GLY A 126 1.61 2.80 25.33
CA GLY A 126 2.65 3.59 24.68
C GLY A 126 2.52 5.10 24.96
N MET A 127 2.77 5.90 23.94
CA MET A 127 2.81 7.38 24.01
C MET A 127 1.40 7.96 23.90
N VAL A 128 0.57 7.71 24.92
CA VAL A 128 -0.83 8.14 25.05
C VAL A 128 -1.09 8.64 26.47
N SER A 129 -2.05 9.55 26.64
CA SER A 129 -2.45 10.08 27.94
C SER A 129 -3.45 9.17 28.65
N ASP A 130 -4.47 8.67 27.95
CA ASP A 130 -5.49 7.74 28.46
C ASP A 130 -5.11 6.29 28.07
N LYS A 131 -4.79 5.49 29.07
CA LYS A 131 -4.46 4.06 28.92
C LYS A 131 -5.56 3.13 29.42
N GLN A 132 -6.75 3.69 29.71
CA GLN A 132 -7.88 2.86 30.14
C GLN A 132 -8.36 1.98 28.97
N PRO A 133 -8.65 0.70 29.23
CA PRO A 133 -9.22 -0.17 28.21
C PRO A 133 -10.55 0.34 27.67
N TRP A 134 -10.83 0.06 26.39
CA TRP A 134 -12.05 0.49 25.71
C TRP A 134 -12.94 -0.73 25.41
N THR A 135 -14.22 -0.62 25.77
CA THR A 135 -15.25 -1.57 25.36
C THR A 135 -15.81 -1.19 23.98
N ILE A 136 -16.55 -2.10 23.34
CA ILE A 136 -17.27 -1.80 22.09
C ILE A 136 -18.27 -0.67 22.27
N GLU A 137 -19.02 -0.68 23.40
CA GLU A 137 -20.01 0.36 23.72
C GLU A 137 -19.32 1.73 23.81
N ARG A 138 -18.19 1.80 24.53
CA ARG A 138 -17.40 3.05 24.61
C ARG A 138 -16.86 3.49 23.24
N LEU A 139 -16.38 2.57 22.42
CA LEU A 139 -15.96 2.89 21.06
C LEU A 139 -17.12 3.45 20.23
N ARG A 140 -18.31 2.88 20.34
CA ARG A 140 -19.50 3.33 19.60
C ARG A 140 -20.00 4.72 20.01
N THR A 141 -19.55 5.28 21.14
CA THR A 141 -19.86 6.69 21.51
C THR A 141 -19.09 7.72 20.70
N LEU A 142 -17.98 7.32 20.07
CA LEU A 142 -17.19 8.20 19.23
C LEU A 142 -17.84 8.40 17.84
N PRO A 143 -17.57 9.53 17.16
CA PRO A 143 -18.04 9.76 15.80
C PRO A 143 -17.69 8.60 14.85
N GLN A 144 -18.67 8.13 14.10
CA GLN A 144 -18.52 7.03 13.15
C GLN A 144 -18.41 7.56 11.71
N ALA A 145 -17.68 6.84 10.86
CA ALA A 145 -17.60 7.07 9.43
C ALA A 145 -17.85 5.77 8.66
N ALA A 146 -18.56 5.86 7.55
CA ALA A 146 -18.79 4.75 6.63
C ALA A 146 -18.07 5.01 5.30
N GLN A 147 -17.57 3.93 4.68
CA GLN A 147 -16.89 4.01 3.39
C GLN A 147 -17.06 2.71 2.60
N ILE A 148 -17.25 2.85 1.29
CA ILE A 148 -17.23 1.72 0.36
C ILE A 148 -15.91 1.81 -0.41
N THR A 149 -14.97 0.94 -0.09
CA THR A 149 -13.59 1.00 -0.60
C THR A 149 -13.11 -0.36 -1.05
N ARG A 150 -12.14 -0.37 -1.99
CA ARG A 150 -11.52 -1.60 -2.47
C ARG A 150 -10.51 -2.13 -1.45
N HIS A 151 -10.60 -3.40 -1.16
CA HIS A 151 -9.58 -4.18 -0.47
C HIS A 151 -8.71 -4.87 -1.52
N ILE A 152 -7.39 -4.71 -1.44
CA ILE A 152 -6.44 -5.30 -2.38
C ILE A 152 -5.58 -6.28 -1.60
N CYS A 153 -5.75 -7.58 -1.88
CA CYS A 153 -4.95 -8.63 -1.26
C CYS A 153 -3.59 -8.77 -1.94
N ILE A 154 -2.57 -9.14 -1.18
CA ILE A 154 -1.24 -9.42 -1.72
C ILE A 154 -1.23 -10.68 -2.62
N GLU A 155 -2.22 -11.53 -2.48
CA GLU A 155 -2.44 -12.74 -3.31
C GLU A 155 -2.94 -12.39 -4.73
N GLY A 156 -3.09 -11.11 -5.08
CA GLY A 156 -3.41 -10.66 -6.44
C GLY A 156 -4.90 -10.48 -6.73
N TRP A 157 -5.80 -10.68 -5.76
CA TRP A 157 -7.22 -10.39 -5.91
C TRP A 157 -7.62 -9.09 -5.21
N SER A 158 -8.77 -8.55 -5.57
CA SER A 158 -9.35 -7.40 -4.88
C SER A 158 -10.87 -7.52 -4.79
N ALA A 159 -11.45 -6.91 -3.75
CA ALA A 159 -12.89 -6.88 -3.52
C ALA A 159 -13.32 -5.52 -2.98
N ILE A 160 -14.55 -5.12 -3.27
CA ILE A 160 -15.14 -3.88 -2.79
C ILE A 160 -16.05 -4.22 -1.63
N GLY A 161 -15.82 -3.58 -0.47
CA GLY A 161 -16.62 -3.78 0.74
C GLY A 161 -17.04 -2.45 1.36
N GLN A 162 -18.15 -2.47 2.09
CA GLN A 162 -18.61 -1.37 2.91
C GLN A 162 -18.19 -1.61 4.36
N TRP A 163 -17.48 -0.63 4.91
CA TRP A 163 -16.97 -0.68 6.27
C TRP A 163 -17.40 0.56 7.01
N SER A 164 -17.77 0.42 8.28
CA SER A 164 -18.04 1.57 9.15
C SER A 164 -17.42 1.40 10.53
N GLY A 165 -17.10 2.53 11.15
CA GLY A 165 -16.44 2.57 12.44
C GLY A 165 -15.80 3.94 12.71
N ILE A 166 -14.92 4.01 13.68
CA ILE A 166 -14.31 5.25 14.17
C ILE A 166 -13.12 5.61 13.29
N PRO A 167 -13.00 6.82 12.71
CA PRO A 167 -11.74 7.28 12.14
C PRO A 167 -10.60 7.13 13.17
N LEU A 168 -9.51 6.46 12.77
CA LEU A 168 -8.41 6.20 13.71
C LEU A 168 -7.83 7.50 14.28
N ARG A 169 -7.80 8.58 13.50
CA ARG A 169 -7.46 9.93 13.97
C ARG A 169 -8.32 10.34 15.15
N THR A 170 -9.64 10.17 15.08
CA THR A 170 -10.57 10.53 16.15
C THR A 170 -10.30 9.71 17.41
N PHE A 171 -10.03 8.41 17.26
CA PHE A 171 -9.67 7.56 18.40
C PHE A 171 -8.33 7.99 19.02
N LEU A 172 -7.30 8.24 18.21
CA LEU A 172 -6.00 8.72 18.70
C LEU A 172 -6.12 10.06 19.45
N GLN A 173 -6.97 10.95 18.99
CA GLN A 173 -7.29 12.20 19.72
C GLN A 173 -7.98 11.93 21.05
N ALA A 174 -8.97 11.02 21.08
CA ALA A 174 -9.71 10.68 22.29
C ALA A 174 -8.85 10.07 23.40
N ILE A 175 -7.81 9.31 23.04
CA ILE A 175 -6.85 8.73 23.99
C ILE A 175 -5.66 9.66 24.29
N GLY A 176 -5.65 10.87 23.74
CA GLY A 176 -4.53 11.83 23.92
C GLY A 176 -3.20 11.27 23.42
N ALA A 177 -3.21 10.66 22.22
CA ALA A 177 -2.01 10.11 21.60
C ALA A 177 -1.05 11.21 21.16
N ASP A 178 0.25 10.99 21.36
CA ASP A 178 1.30 11.82 20.77
C ASP A 178 1.37 11.57 19.26
N ILE A 179 0.76 12.46 18.49
CA ILE A 179 0.74 12.39 17.03
C ILE A 179 2.09 12.71 16.37
N THR A 180 3.09 13.16 17.14
CA THR A 180 4.47 13.33 16.66
C THR A 180 5.26 12.02 16.72
N ALA A 181 4.74 11.01 17.40
CA ALA A 181 5.27 9.64 17.37
C ALA A 181 5.25 9.07 15.96
N LYS A 182 6.15 8.13 15.68
CA LYS A 182 6.34 7.62 14.32
C LYS A 182 5.33 6.54 13.92
N TYR A 183 4.86 5.73 14.87
CA TYR A 183 4.14 4.50 14.57
C TYR A 183 2.95 4.27 15.51
N VAL A 184 1.94 3.61 14.96
CA VAL A 184 0.85 2.98 15.70
C VAL A 184 0.92 1.48 15.46
N GLY A 185 1.07 0.69 16.51
CA GLY A 185 1.10 -0.77 16.45
C GLY A 185 -0.20 -1.38 16.94
N PHE A 186 -0.50 -2.58 16.45
CA PHE A 186 -1.71 -3.35 16.76
C PHE A 186 -1.35 -4.78 17.11
N LYS A 187 -2.03 -5.37 18.12
CA LYS A 187 -2.01 -6.79 18.42
C LYS A 187 -3.41 -7.36 18.29
N CYS A 188 -3.50 -8.59 17.84
CA CYS A 188 -4.75 -9.29 17.54
C CYS A 188 -4.89 -10.56 18.38
N ALA A 189 -6.13 -11.01 18.57
CA ALA A 189 -6.43 -12.21 19.35
C ALA A 189 -5.89 -13.50 18.71
N ASP A 190 -5.74 -13.51 17.37
CA ASP A 190 -5.17 -14.60 16.57
C ASP A 190 -3.64 -14.62 16.55
N ARG A 191 -2.98 -13.84 17.40
CA ARG A 191 -1.53 -13.60 17.47
C ARG A 191 -0.97 -12.83 16.27
N TYR A 192 -1.83 -12.37 15.35
CA TYR A 192 -1.42 -11.43 14.32
C TYR A 192 -1.00 -10.10 14.95
N TYR A 193 -0.07 -9.41 14.32
CA TYR A 193 0.31 -8.05 14.67
C TYR A 193 0.70 -7.31 13.41
N SER A 194 0.50 -6.01 13.40
CA SER A 194 0.91 -5.12 12.31
C SER A 194 1.08 -3.70 12.83
N SER A 195 1.61 -2.84 12.01
CA SER A 195 1.81 -1.45 12.37
C SER A 195 1.63 -0.51 11.18
N LEU A 196 1.35 0.75 11.48
CA LEU A 196 1.23 1.83 10.51
C LEU A 196 2.17 2.97 10.90
N ASP A 197 2.66 3.71 9.90
CA ASP A 197 3.23 5.02 10.14
C ASP A 197 2.14 6.01 10.58
N MET A 198 2.50 7.01 11.38
CA MET A 198 1.53 7.98 11.89
C MET A 198 0.76 8.71 10.78
N PRO A 199 1.37 9.15 9.65
CA PRO A 199 0.61 9.73 8.53
C PRO A 199 -0.50 8.80 7.99
N THR A 200 -0.24 7.49 7.87
CA THR A 200 -1.25 6.50 7.48
C THR A 200 -2.31 6.31 8.56
N ALA A 201 -1.92 6.29 9.84
CA ALA A 201 -2.87 6.19 10.96
C ALA A 201 -3.80 7.41 11.03
N LEU A 202 -3.30 8.59 10.71
CA LEU A 202 -4.07 9.85 10.67
C LEU A 202 -4.83 10.07 9.37
N HIS A 203 -4.70 9.17 8.37
CA HIS A 203 -5.39 9.31 7.09
C HIS A 203 -6.92 9.26 7.28
N PRO A 204 -7.70 10.12 6.59
CA PRO A 204 -9.15 10.23 6.79
C PRO A 204 -9.94 8.92 6.63
N GLN A 205 -9.45 8.02 5.78
CA GLN A 205 -10.09 6.72 5.51
C GLN A 205 -9.52 5.55 6.34
N THR A 206 -8.54 5.80 7.21
CA THR A 206 -8.10 4.77 8.17
C THR A 206 -9.07 4.76 9.33
N ILE A 207 -9.78 3.65 9.52
CA ILE A 207 -10.81 3.51 10.55
C ILE A 207 -10.59 2.26 11.43
N LEU A 208 -11.05 2.33 12.65
CA LEU A 208 -11.35 1.20 13.51
C LEU A 208 -12.74 0.71 13.15
N ALA A 209 -12.83 -0.28 12.27
CA ALA A 209 -14.09 -0.80 11.76
C ALA A 209 -14.79 -1.70 12.80
N LEU A 210 -16.04 -1.39 13.05
CA LEU A 210 -16.95 -2.13 13.94
C LEU A 210 -18.03 -2.85 13.16
N ASP A 211 -18.31 -2.41 11.92
CA ASP A 211 -19.39 -2.95 11.11
C ASP A 211 -18.90 -3.22 9.67
N PHE A 212 -19.56 -4.19 9.02
CA PHE A 212 -19.41 -4.53 7.62
C PHE A 212 -20.79 -4.57 6.95
N GLY A 213 -20.95 -3.86 5.84
CA GLY A 213 -22.28 -3.60 5.31
C GLY A 213 -23.07 -2.71 6.27
N ASN A 214 -24.26 -3.18 6.67
CA ASN A 214 -25.12 -2.51 7.64
C ASN A 214 -25.26 -3.32 8.94
N GLU A 215 -24.38 -4.28 9.18
CA GLU A 215 -24.42 -5.21 10.30
C GLU A 215 -23.10 -5.18 11.07
N ALA A 216 -23.11 -5.71 12.29
CA ALA A 216 -21.88 -5.89 13.07
C ALA A 216 -20.85 -6.69 12.26
N LEU A 217 -19.59 -6.35 12.44
CA LEU A 217 -18.48 -6.99 11.74
C LEU A 217 -18.51 -8.52 11.96
N PRO A 218 -18.63 -9.34 10.90
CA PRO A 218 -18.58 -10.80 11.04
C PRO A 218 -17.23 -11.29 11.60
N THR A 219 -17.25 -12.42 12.29
CA THR A 219 -16.04 -13.07 12.83
C THR A 219 -14.99 -13.29 11.71
N SER A 220 -15.39 -13.81 10.56
CA SER A 220 -14.53 -14.03 9.42
C SER A 220 -13.85 -12.75 8.90
N TYR A 221 -14.44 -11.59 9.13
CA TYR A 221 -13.89 -10.29 8.70
C TYR A 221 -13.20 -9.50 9.80
N GLY A 222 -13.16 -10.02 11.05
CA GLY A 222 -12.34 -9.48 12.12
C GLY A 222 -13.09 -8.96 13.34
N PHE A 223 -14.31 -9.48 13.63
CA PHE A 223 -15.04 -9.18 14.86
C PHE A 223 -14.15 -9.34 16.11
N PRO A 224 -14.27 -8.46 17.12
CA PRO A 224 -15.19 -7.34 17.19
C PRO A 224 -14.61 -6.03 16.64
N LEU A 225 -13.30 -5.98 16.34
CA LEU A 225 -12.62 -4.78 15.88
C LEU A 225 -11.59 -5.09 14.81
N LYS A 226 -11.63 -4.35 13.70
CA LYS A 226 -10.68 -4.43 12.60
C LYS A 226 -10.10 -3.05 12.29
N VAL A 227 -8.82 -2.97 11.96
CA VAL A 227 -8.28 -1.77 11.32
C VAL A 227 -8.53 -1.86 9.81
N ARG A 228 -9.18 -0.85 9.24
CA ARG A 228 -9.37 -0.75 7.80
C ARG A 228 -8.53 0.40 7.24
N VAL A 229 -7.63 0.08 6.29
CA VAL A 229 -6.68 1.03 5.68
C VAL A 229 -6.77 0.89 4.15
N PRO A 230 -7.62 1.65 3.46
CA PRO A 230 -7.84 1.52 2.01
C PRO A 230 -6.59 1.83 1.16
N THR A 231 -5.65 2.58 1.68
CA THR A 231 -4.41 2.99 1.00
C THR A 231 -3.26 1.99 1.16
N LYS A 232 -3.53 0.82 1.77
CA LYS A 232 -2.54 -0.24 2.02
C LYS A 232 -3.04 -1.59 1.56
N LEU A 233 -2.10 -2.50 1.26
CA LEU A 233 -2.41 -3.90 0.99
C LEU A 233 -3.16 -4.57 2.15
N GLY A 234 -3.89 -5.64 1.85
CA GLY A 234 -4.81 -6.30 2.76
C GLY A 234 -4.22 -6.71 4.10
N PHE A 235 -3.00 -7.20 4.13
CA PHE A 235 -2.34 -7.62 5.38
C PHE A 235 -2.03 -6.45 6.35
N LYS A 236 -2.04 -5.20 5.87
CA LYS A 236 -1.97 -4.01 6.74
C LYS A 236 -3.30 -3.66 7.39
N ASN A 237 -4.31 -4.52 7.29
CA ASN A 237 -5.65 -4.35 7.86
C ASN A 237 -5.90 -5.42 8.94
N PRO A 238 -5.25 -5.34 10.13
CA PRO A 238 -5.35 -6.36 11.18
C PRO A 238 -6.80 -6.57 11.63
N LYS A 239 -7.15 -7.86 11.84
CA LYS A 239 -8.44 -8.35 12.31
C LYS A 239 -8.37 -8.69 13.81
N HIS A 240 -9.52 -8.79 14.47
CA HIS A 240 -9.58 -9.23 15.88
C HIS A 240 -8.66 -8.44 16.82
N VAL A 241 -8.60 -7.13 16.62
CA VAL A 241 -7.67 -6.25 17.34
C VAL A 241 -8.01 -6.22 18.82
N VAL A 242 -7.03 -6.49 19.67
CA VAL A 242 -7.15 -6.47 21.14
C VAL A 242 -6.22 -5.44 21.80
N ALA A 243 -5.24 -4.92 21.07
CA ALA A 243 -4.39 -3.84 21.61
C ALA A 243 -3.96 -2.86 20.52
N LEU A 244 -3.84 -1.59 20.92
CA LEU A 244 -3.27 -0.50 20.16
C LEU A 244 -2.21 0.21 21.00
N TYR A 245 -1.07 0.55 20.39
CA TYR A 245 -0.02 1.30 21.09
C TYR A 245 0.68 2.29 20.16
N VAL A 246 1.10 3.42 20.72
CA VAL A 246 1.80 4.48 20.02
C VAL A 246 3.26 4.50 20.41
N THR A 247 4.18 4.54 19.44
CA THR A 247 5.62 4.37 19.71
C THR A 247 6.52 5.03 18.66
N ASN A 248 7.76 5.31 19.04
CA ASN A 248 8.83 5.76 18.14
C ASN A 248 9.71 4.61 17.61
N GLN A 249 9.58 3.42 18.17
CA GLN A 249 10.27 2.23 17.70
C GLN A 249 9.41 1.55 16.61
N ASN A 250 10.04 1.10 15.51
CA ASN A 250 9.32 0.36 14.48
C ASN A 250 8.80 -0.96 15.06
N PRO A 251 7.47 -1.16 15.11
CA PRO A 251 6.91 -2.37 15.71
C PRO A 251 6.97 -3.62 14.82
N GLY A 252 7.38 -3.47 13.53
CA GLY A 252 7.30 -4.56 12.56
C GLY A 252 5.88 -4.96 12.22
N GLY A 253 5.69 -6.23 11.89
CA GLY A 253 4.42 -6.88 11.64
C GLY A 253 4.63 -8.34 11.28
N TYR A 254 3.59 -9.16 11.39
CA TYR A 254 3.67 -10.60 11.19
C TYR A 254 4.27 -10.99 9.82
N TRP A 255 3.78 -10.40 8.74
CA TRP A 255 4.29 -10.64 7.40
C TRP A 255 5.55 -9.84 7.09
N GLU A 256 5.65 -8.65 7.65
CA GLU A 256 6.80 -7.78 7.49
C GLU A 256 8.08 -8.40 8.06
N ASP A 257 7.96 -9.09 9.19
CA ASP A 257 9.08 -9.81 9.82
C ASP A 257 9.47 -11.09 9.03
N GLN A 258 8.60 -11.53 8.10
CA GLN A 258 8.86 -12.58 7.13
C GLN A 258 9.36 -12.03 5.77
N GLY A 259 9.74 -10.75 5.69
CA GLY A 259 10.36 -10.14 4.52
C GLY A 259 9.43 -9.37 3.58
N TYR A 260 8.13 -9.29 3.90
CA TYR A 260 7.20 -8.46 3.11
C TYR A 260 7.45 -6.97 3.35
N ASN A 261 7.16 -6.15 2.33
CA ASN A 261 7.36 -4.71 2.42
C ASN A 261 6.52 -4.09 3.54
N TRP A 262 7.17 -3.33 4.44
CA TRP A 262 6.49 -2.78 5.61
C TRP A 262 5.48 -1.69 5.25
N PHE A 263 5.80 -0.81 4.28
CA PHE A 263 4.93 0.32 3.94
C PHE A 263 3.70 -0.13 3.16
N SER A 264 3.88 -0.99 2.15
CA SER A 264 2.83 -1.66 1.38
C SER A 264 1.68 -0.75 0.92
N GLY A 265 2.03 0.40 0.34
CA GLY A 265 1.08 1.34 -0.27
C GLY A 265 0.45 0.81 -1.56
N VAL A 266 -0.79 1.27 -1.86
CA VAL A 266 -1.53 0.95 -3.08
C VAL A 266 -2.08 2.22 -3.73
#